data_71daeae40113b82c3b27610e272bac09
#
_entry.id   71daeae40113b82c3b27610e272bac09
#
_cell.length_a   1.000
_cell.length_b   1.000
_cell.length_c   1.000
_cell.angle_alpha   90.00
_cell.angle_beta   90.00
_cell.angle_gamma   90.00
#
_symmetry.space_group_name_H-M   'P 1'
#
loop_
_entity.id
_entity.type
_entity.pdbx_description
1 polymer ?
#
loop_
_entity_poly.entity_id
_entity_poly.type
_entity_poly.pdbx_seq_one_letter_code
_entity_poly.pdbx_strand_id
1 'polypeptide(L)'
;GTAFLIKAALWPLNFWLVPAYSAAIAPSAALFAVMSKVGVYVVLRLWTLLFPASATGSELFGNEVLIWGGLLTLLFASIGMLASQNLGRLAGFFFFSSSGTLLAAFGFGNPLLTGGALYYLMSSTLALCALFLVTDLIARSRQEEEKVPVLQFGKEQQMFFHDPSAPDAQTNLDDSERPLFGQPIPAALAVLGLAFTFCALLIAGLPPLSGFVGKVTMMTALLNP
;
A
#
# COMPACT_ATOMS: atom_id res chain seq x y z
N GLY A 1 23.72 -6.52 -9.95
CA GLY A 1 22.51 -5.92 -10.54
C GLY A 1 21.25 -6.66 -10.11
N THR A 2 21.07 -7.95 -10.48
CA THR A 2 19.82 -8.72 -10.29
C THR A 2 19.32 -8.79 -8.84
N ALA A 3 20.21 -8.97 -7.85
CA ALA A 3 19.84 -9.00 -6.45
C ALA A 3 19.14 -7.69 -5.99
N PHE A 4 19.60 -6.54 -6.50
CA PHE A 4 18.98 -5.26 -6.18
C PHE A 4 17.66 -5.04 -6.94
N LEU A 5 17.51 -5.60 -8.15
CA LEU A 5 16.24 -5.59 -8.89
C LEU A 5 15.17 -6.45 -8.18
N ILE A 6 15.55 -7.60 -7.62
CA ILE A 6 14.68 -8.42 -6.77
C ILE A 6 14.25 -7.61 -5.54
N LYS A 7 15.21 -6.92 -4.88
CA LYS A 7 14.94 -6.11 -3.70
C LYS A 7 14.10 -4.85 -4.01
N ALA A 8 14.29 -4.26 -5.19
CA ALA A 8 13.49 -3.15 -5.69
C ALA A 8 12.09 -3.58 -6.16
N ALA A 9 11.79 -4.89 -6.15
CA ALA A 9 10.52 -5.47 -6.54
C ALA A 9 10.13 -5.24 -8.01
N LEU A 10 11.11 -5.30 -8.91
CA LEU A 10 10.87 -5.23 -10.34
C LEU A 10 10.09 -6.48 -10.81
N TRP A 11 9.03 -6.30 -11.60
CA TRP A 11 8.35 -7.43 -12.23
C TRP A 11 9.29 -8.16 -13.21
N PRO A 12 9.32 -9.50 -13.26
CA PRO A 12 8.51 -10.50 -12.53
C PRO A 12 9.09 -10.94 -11.17
N LEU A 13 10.13 -10.31 -10.65
CA LEU A 13 10.87 -10.71 -9.46
C LEU A 13 10.19 -10.30 -8.13
N ASN A 14 8.96 -9.79 -8.20
CA ASN A 14 8.22 -9.21 -7.08
C ASN A 14 7.26 -10.17 -6.36
N PHE A 15 7.12 -11.43 -6.82
CA PHE A 15 6.12 -12.38 -6.33
C PHE A 15 6.19 -12.69 -4.83
N TRP A 16 7.37 -12.60 -4.23
CA TRP A 16 7.60 -12.91 -2.82
C TRP A 16 7.17 -11.80 -1.86
N LEU A 17 7.04 -10.58 -2.36
CA LEU A 17 6.99 -9.37 -1.51
C LEU A 17 5.58 -9.14 -0.93
N VAL A 18 4.49 -9.36 -1.70
CA VAL A 18 3.11 -9.19 -1.20
C VAL A 18 2.81 -10.17 -0.06
N PRO A 19 3.10 -11.49 -0.19
CA PRO A 19 2.93 -12.41 0.92
C PRO A 19 3.77 -12.03 2.14
N ALA A 20 5.01 -11.58 1.92
CA ALA A 20 5.91 -11.17 3.01
C ALA A 20 5.35 -9.96 3.78
N TYR A 21 4.85 -8.95 3.09
CA TYR A 21 4.25 -7.78 3.74
C TYR A 21 2.94 -8.09 4.46
N SER A 22 2.11 -8.98 3.89
CA SER A 22 0.84 -9.35 4.51
C SER A 22 0.99 -10.23 5.76
N ALA A 23 2.11 -10.96 5.86
CA ALA A 23 2.43 -11.82 7.01
C ALA A 23 3.29 -11.12 8.07
N ALA A 24 3.94 -9.99 7.73
CA ALA A 24 4.82 -9.28 8.64
C ALA A 24 4.04 -8.46 9.67
N ILE A 25 4.59 -8.36 10.89
CA ILE A 25 4.12 -7.43 11.91
C ILE A 25 4.39 -5.99 11.40
N ALA A 26 3.51 -5.03 11.67
CA ALA A 26 3.57 -3.67 11.11
C ALA A 26 4.93 -2.96 11.23
N PRO A 27 5.61 -2.96 12.38
CA PRO A 27 6.93 -2.33 12.47
C PRO A 27 7.96 -2.97 11.52
N SER A 28 7.93 -4.31 11.37
CA SER A 28 8.82 -5.00 10.45
C SER A 28 8.44 -4.77 8.99
N ALA A 29 7.15 -4.67 8.66
CA ALA A 29 6.68 -4.30 7.33
C ALA A 29 7.13 -2.88 6.95
N ALA A 30 7.05 -1.92 7.87
CA ALA A 30 7.56 -0.56 7.66
C ALA A 30 9.07 -0.55 7.43
N LEU A 31 9.85 -1.30 8.21
CA LEU A 31 11.30 -1.44 8.00
C LEU A 31 11.62 -2.09 6.65
N PHE A 32 10.89 -3.14 6.25
CA PHE A 32 11.06 -3.74 4.93
C PHE A 32 10.75 -2.76 3.80
N ALA A 33 9.76 -1.89 3.96
CA ALA A 33 9.45 -0.85 2.99
C ALA A 33 10.63 0.11 2.81
N VAL A 34 11.25 0.56 3.90
CA VAL A 34 12.46 1.40 3.84
C VAL A 34 13.61 0.66 3.13
N MET A 35 13.89 -0.58 3.57
CA MET A 35 14.98 -1.37 2.98
C MET A 35 14.79 -1.64 1.49
N SER A 36 13.55 -1.89 1.06
CA SER A 36 13.23 -2.11 -0.35
C SER A 36 13.36 -0.81 -1.16
N LYS A 37 13.00 0.35 -0.58
CA LYS A 37 13.24 1.67 -1.20
C LYS A 37 14.72 2.03 -1.30
N VAL A 38 15.52 1.64 -0.32
CA VAL A 38 16.99 1.71 -0.44
C VAL A 38 17.46 0.86 -1.62
N GLY A 39 16.86 -0.32 -1.87
CA GLY A 39 17.10 -1.13 -3.06
C GLY A 39 16.84 -0.37 -4.36
N VAL A 40 15.73 0.36 -4.45
CA VAL A 40 15.41 1.23 -5.60
C VAL A 40 16.47 2.33 -5.79
N TYR A 41 16.90 2.98 -4.69
CA TYR A 41 17.96 3.99 -4.73
C TYR A 41 19.30 3.40 -5.20
N VAL A 42 19.66 2.22 -4.72
CA VAL A 42 20.89 1.53 -5.17
C VAL A 42 20.85 1.18 -6.66
N VAL A 43 19.68 0.75 -7.17
CA VAL A 43 19.49 0.53 -8.61
C VAL A 43 19.74 1.83 -9.38
N LEU A 44 19.18 2.96 -8.94
CA LEU A 44 19.47 4.26 -9.55
C LEU A 44 20.99 4.54 -9.62
N ARG A 45 21.68 4.40 -8.48
CA ARG A 45 23.12 4.69 -8.40
C ARG A 45 23.95 3.76 -9.26
N LEU A 46 23.64 2.46 -9.26
CA LEU A 46 24.33 1.50 -10.12
C LEU A 46 24.07 1.80 -11.60
N TRP A 47 22.82 2.17 -11.95
CA TRP A 47 22.47 2.49 -13.33
C TRP A 47 23.21 3.72 -13.84
N THR A 48 23.23 4.80 -13.06
CA THR A 48 23.98 6.01 -13.41
C THR A 48 25.49 5.81 -13.51
N LEU A 49 26.05 4.82 -12.80
CA LEU A 49 27.47 4.49 -12.85
C LEU A 49 27.83 3.54 -14.01
N LEU A 50 26.96 2.56 -14.30
CA LEU A 50 27.22 1.54 -15.32
C LEU A 50 26.85 2.00 -16.72
N PHE A 51 25.86 2.89 -16.84
CA PHE A 51 25.35 3.42 -18.10
C PHE A 51 25.40 4.95 -18.10
N PRO A 52 26.62 5.55 -18.09
CA PRO A 52 26.75 7.00 -18.21
C PRO A 52 26.28 7.46 -19.60
N ALA A 53 25.67 8.62 -19.70
CA ALA A 53 25.10 9.18 -20.94
C ALA A 53 26.11 9.37 -22.09
N SER A 54 27.40 9.12 -21.85
CA SER A 54 28.49 9.20 -22.84
C SER A 54 28.86 7.88 -23.49
N ALA A 55 28.28 6.74 -23.07
CA ALA A 55 28.68 5.42 -23.59
C ALA A 55 27.88 5.06 -24.85
N THR A 56 28.57 4.91 -25.96
CA THR A 56 27.99 4.57 -27.27
C THR A 56 27.71 3.05 -27.39
N GLY A 57 26.44 2.68 -27.59
CA GLY A 57 26.08 1.36 -28.13
C GLY A 57 25.44 0.33 -27.18
N SER A 58 25.64 0.38 -25.85
CA SER A 58 25.01 -0.54 -24.88
C SER A 58 23.91 0.12 -24.03
N GLU A 59 23.69 1.40 -24.23
CA GLU A 59 22.85 2.27 -23.40
C GLU A 59 21.36 1.92 -23.48
N LEU A 60 20.88 1.57 -24.67
CA LEU A 60 19.47 1.32 -24.93
C LEU A 60 18.93 0.11 -24.15
N PHE A 61 19.70 -0.99 -24.08
CA PHE A 61 19.20 -2.22 -23.47
C PHE A 61 18.98 -2.09 -21.96
N GLY A 62 19.89 -1.44 -21.25
CA GLY A 62 19.76 -1.26 -19.80
C GLY A 62 18.60 -0.35 -19.41
N ASN A 63 18.46 0.77 -20.11
CA ASN A 63 17.42 1.75 -19.87
C ASN A 63 16.02 1.21 -20.22
N GLU A 64 15.90 0.51 -21.35
CA GLU A 64 14.65 -0.15 -21.74
C GLU A 64 14.19 -1.18 -20.72
N VAL A 65 15.09 -1.98 -20.15
CA VAL A 65 14.74 -2.94 -19.09
C VAL A 65 14.14 -2.25 -17.87
N LEU A 66 14.67 -1.09 -17.46
CA LEU A 66 14.10 -0.33 -16.34
C LEU A 66 12.76 0.30 -16.70
N ILE A 67 12.60 0.86 -17.90
CA ILE A 67 11.35 1.47 -18.35
C ILE A 67 10.26 0.40 -18.41
N TRP A 68 10.46 -0.66 -19.17
CA TRP A 68 9.47 -1.70 -19.35
C TRP A 68 9.19 -2.47 -18.07
N GLY A 69 10.24 -2.82 -17.31
CA GLY A 69 10.10 -3.47 -16.03
C GLY A 69 9.35 -2.62 -15.00
N GLY A 70 9.63 -1.31 -14.96
CA GLY A 70 8.93 -0.35 -14.13
C GLY A 70 7.45 -0.19 -14.52
N LEU A 71 7.14 -0.08 -15.82
CA LEU A 71 5.78 0.02 -16.33
C LEU A 71 4.98 -1.27 -16.07
N LEU A 72 5.57 -2.46 -16.28
CA LEU A 72 4.95 -3.73 -15.97
C LEU A 72 4.69 -3.89 -14.47
N THR A 73 5.63 -3.44 -13.64
CA THR A 73 5.43 -3.42 -12.18
C THR A 73 4.26 -2.52 -11.80
N LEU A 74 4.13 -1.37 -12.45
CA LEU A 74 3.04 -0.42 -12.23
C LEU A 74 1.69 -0.99 -12.67
N LEU A 75 1.65 -1.65 -13.83
CA LEU A 75 0.46 -2.36 -14.33
C LEU A 75 0.04 -3.47 -13.37
N PHE A 76 0.98 -4.31 -12.93
CA PHE A 76 0.73 -5.36 -11.94
C PHE A 76 0.19 -4.79 -10.63
N ALA A 77 0.77 -3.68 -10.17
CA ALA A 77 0.31 -2.99 -8.96
C ALA A 77 -1.13 -2.48 -9.09
N SER A 78 -1.49 -1.87 -10.23
CA SER A 78 -2.86 -1.35 -10.45
C SER A 78 -3.90 -2.46 -10.46
N ILE A 79 -3.64 -3.56 -11.16
CA ILE A 79 -4.53 -4.72 -11.16
C ILE A 79 -4.64 -5.32 -9.75
N GLY A 80 -3.51 -5.45 -9.06
CA GLY A 80 -3.49 -5.98 -7.70
C GLY A 80 -4.22 -5.11 -6.68
N MET A 81 -4.16 -3.78 -6.80
CA MET A 81 -4.93 -2.86 -5.95
C MET A 81 -6.44 -3.06 -6.14
N LEU A 82 -6.90 -3.17 -7.39
CA LEU A 82 -8.32 -3.39 -7.71
C LEU A 82 -8.83 -4.75 -7.21
N ALA A 83 -7.99 -5.77 -7.26
CA ALA A 83 -8.32 -7.13 -6.82
C ALA A 83 -8.19 -7.34 -5.30
N SER A 84 -7.60 -6.39 -4.58
CA SER A 84 -7.27 -6.56 -3.16
C SER A 84 -8.46 -6.27 -2.26
N GLN A 85 -8.83 -7.24 -1.43
CA GLN A 85 -9.85 -7.11 -0.38
C GLN A 85 -9.26 -6.95 1.03
N ASN A 86 -7.94 -7.05 1.17
CA ASN A 86 -7.22 -6.98 2.44
C ASN A 86 -6.34 -5.73 2.47
N LEU A 87 -6.44 -4.92 3.53
CA LEU A 87 -5.69 -3.67 3.70
C LEU A 87 -4.17 -3.89 3.67
N GLY A 88 -3.67 -4.98 4.26
CA GLY A 88 -2.25 -5.30 4.23
C GLY A 88 -1.73 -5.61 2.82
N ARG A 89 -2.52 -6.35 2.02
CA ARG A 89 -2.21 -6.59 0.60
C ARG A 89 -2.29 -5.31 -0.21
N LEU A 90 -3.29 -4.48 0.04
CA LEU A 90 -3.47 -3.19 -0.61
C LEU A 90 -2.24 -2.30 -0.36
N ALA A 91 -1.75 -2.21 0.88
CA ALA A 91 -0.54 -1.49 1.22
C ALA A 91 0.70 -2.01 0.46
N GLY A 92 0.82 -3.33 0.28
CA GLY A 92 1.87 -3.95 -0.53
C GLY A 92 1.79 -3.54 -2.01
N PHE A 93 0.59 -3.44 -2.59
CA PHE A 93 0.42 -2.97 -3.97
C PHE A 93 0.70 -1.47 -4.13
N PHE A 94 0.43 -0.64 -3.12
CA PHE A 94 0.88 0.75 -3.11
C PHE A 94 2.42 0.86 -3.14
N PHE A 95 3.12 -0.05 -2.45
CA PHE A 95 4.58 -0.13 -2.54
C PHE A 95 5.03 -0.39 -3.97
N PHE A 96 4.43 -1.37 -4.67
CA PHE A 96 4.77 -1.68 -6.07
C PHE A 96 4.47 -0.52 -7.01
N SER A 97 3.33 0.15 -6.85
CA SER A 97 2.98 1.32 -7.64
C SER A 97 4.05 2.42 -7.52
N SER A 98 4.48 2.72 -6.30
CA SER A 98 5.51 3.74 -6.07
C SER A 98 6.91 3.30 -6.56
N SER A 99 7.26 2.03 -6.43
CA SER A 99 8.54 1.50 -6.93
C SER A 99 8.58 1.42 -8.45
N GLY A 100 7.49 0.97 -9.09
CA GLY A 100 7.36 0.93 -10.54
C GLY A 100 7.48 2.32 -11.18
N THR A 101 6.84 3.33 -10.57
CA THR A 101 6.96 4.73 -11.04
C THR A 101 8.41 5.22 -10.99
N LEU A 102 9.13 4.94 -9.90
CA LEU A 102 10.53 5.34 -9.74
C LEU A 102 11.45 4.61 -10.71
N LEU A 103 11.29 3.29 -10.86
CA LEU A 103 12.12 2.50 -11.76
C LEU A 103 11.90 2.91 -13.22
N ALA A 104 10.65 3.13 -13.63
CA ALA A 104 10.34 3.66 -14.95
C ALA A 104 10.97 5.04 -15.18
N ALA A 105 10.86 5.95 -14.20
CA ALA A 105 11.46 7.28 -14.28
C ALA A 105 13.00 7.22 -14.43
N PHE A 106 13.66 6.33 -13.70
CA PHE A 106 15.11 6.16 -13.77
C PHE A 106 15.58 5.62 -15.13
N GLY A 107 14.76 4.81 -15.79
CA GLY A 107 15.07 4.27 -17.10
C GLY A 107 15.19 5.31 -18.22
N PHE A 108 14.57 6.51 -18.04
CA PHE A 108 14.71 7.59 -19.03
C PHE A 108 16.10 8.26 -19.02
N GLY A 109 16.92 8.06 -17.98
CA GLY A 109 18.30 8.54 -17.93
C GLY A 109 18.46 10.07 -17.90
N ASN A 110 17.38 10.84 -17.76
CA ASN A 110 17.43 12.31 -17.76
C ASN A 110 17.81 12.84 -16.36
N PRO A 111 18.88 13.63 -16.21
CA PRO A 111 19.32 14.16 -14.93
C PRO A 111 18.28 15.08 -14.26
N LEU A 112 17.44 15.78 -15.02
CA LEU A 112 16.36 16.61 -14.47
C LEU A 112 15.28 15.76 -13.78
N LEU A 113 15.02 14.56 -14.28
CA LEU A 113 14.12 13.58 -13.66
C LEU A 113 14.60 13.10 -12.29
N THR A 114 15.92 13.02 -12.10
CA THR A 114 16.53 12.46 -10.89
C THR A 114 16.13 13.25 -9.65
N GLY A 115 16.07 14.58 -9.73
CA GLY A 115 15.65 15.45 -8.62
C GLY A 115 14.22 15.17 -8.17
N GLY A 116 13.27 15.15 -9.10
CA GLY A 116 11.86 14.84 -8.82
C GLY A 116 11.67 13.43 -8.31
N ALA A 117 12.41 12.47 -8.88
CA ALA A 117 12.36 11.06 -8.47
C ALA A 117 12.91 10.84 -7.06
N LEU A 118 14.00 11.51 -6.67
CA LEU A 118 14.53 11.46 -5.30
C LEU A 118 13.56 12.08 -4.30
N TYR A 119 12.94 13.21 -4.65
CA TYR A 119 11.93 13.83 -3.80
C TYR A 119 10.73 12.87 -3.61
N TYR A 120 10.23 12.28 -4.71
CA TYR A 120 9.15 11.30 -4.64
C TYR A 120 9.56 10.04 -3.87
N LEU A 121 10.80 9.59 -4.00
CA LEU A 121 11.32 8.44 -3.25
C LEU A 121 11.22 8.68 -1.74
N MET A 122 11.68 9.83 -1.26
CA MET A 122 11.64 10.17 0.17
C MET A 122 10.19 10.28 0.67
N SER A 123 9.35 11.07 -0.02
CA SER A 123 7.96 11.28 0.38
C SER A 123 7.13 9.99 0.34
N SER A 124 7.29 9.17 -0.71
CA SER A 124 6.59 7.88 -0.81
C SER A 124 7.07 6.86 0.21
N THR A 125 8.33 6.90 0.62
CA THR A 125 8.86 6.01 1.66
C THR A 125 8.20 6.29 3.01
N LEU A 126 8.15 7.57 3.40
CA LEU A 126 7.50 7.98 4.64
C LEU A 126 6.00 7.65 4.64
N ALA A 127 5.32 7.92 3.53
CA ALA A 127 3.91 7.61 3.37
C ALA A 127 3.62 6.09 3.46
N LEU A 128 4.49 5.25 2.89
CA LEU A 128 4.36 3.80 2.97
C LEU A 128 4.58 3.28 4.40
N CYS A 129 5.59 3.82 5.10
CA CYS A 129 5.81 3.46 6.51
C CYS A 129 4.57 3.80 7.36
N ALA A 130 4.03 5.01 7.20
CA ALA A 130 2.81 5.42 7.88
C ALA A 130 1.63 4.53 7.49
N LEU A 131 1.48 4.19 6.20
CA LEU A 131 0.40 3.33 5.70
C LEU A 131 0.43 1.95 6.35
N PHE A 132 1.60 1.29 6.46
CA PHE A 132 1.72 -0.01 7.12
C PHE A 132 1.39 0.06 8.61
N LEU A 133 1.85 1.10 9.32
CA LEU A 133 1.53 1.30 10.74
C LEU A 133 0.03 1.54 10.96
N VAL A 134 -0.59 2.38 10.13
CA VAL A 134 -2.04 2.65 10.20
C VAL A 134 -2.84 1.40 9.89
N THR A 135 -2.43 0.60 8.92
CA THR A 135 -3.09 -0.67 8.57
C THR A 135 -3.12 -1.63 9.76
N ASP A 136 -2.03 -1.73 10.51
CA ASP A 136 -1.96 -2.57 11.72
C ASP A 136 -2.86 -2.02 12.85
N LEU A 137 -2.85 -0.70 13.06
CA LEU A 137 -3.72 -0.08 14.05
C LEU A 137 -5.21 -0.33 13.74
N ILE A 138 -5.60 -0.24 12.46
CA ILE A 138 -6.97 -0.59 12.03
C ILE A 138 -7.27 -2.06 12.30
N ALA A 139 -6.33 -2.97 12.02
CA ALA A 139 -6.52 -4.39 12.26
C ALA A 139 -6.67 -4.70 13.76
N ARG A 140 -5.88 -4.05 14.61
CA ARG A 140 -5.97 -4.20 16.08
C ARG A 140 -7.27 -3.63 16.64
N SER A 141 -7.68 -2.43 16.22
CA SER A 141 -8.92 -1.82 16.69
C SER A 141 -10.15 -2.68 16.34
N ARG A 142 -10.17 -3.30 15.17
CA ARG A 142 -11.24 -4.25 14.79
C ARG A 142 -11.23 -5.51 15.66
N GLN A 143 -10.06 -6.04 16.00
CA GLN A 143 -9.96 -7.22 16.88
C GLN A 143 -10.39 -6.92 18.32
N GLU A 144 -10.14 -5.70 18.79
CA GLU A 144 -10.60 -5.26 20.12
C GLU A 144 -12.13 -5.12 20.16
N GLU A 145 -12.74 -4.58 19.10
CA GLU A 145 -14.21 -4.50 18.99
C GLU A 145 -14.86 -5.88 18.94
N GLU A 146 -14.24 -6.85 18.28
CA GLU A 146 -14.75 -8.22 18.22
C GLU A 146 -14.63 -8.95 19.57
N LYS A 147 -13.68 -8.57 20.42
CA LYS A 147 -13.48 -9.13 21.77
C LYS A 147 -14.35 -8.49 22.84
N VAL A 148 -14.88 -7.31 22.62
CA VAL A 148 -15.88 -6.73 23.53
C VAL A 148 -17.14 -7.60 23.38
N PRO A 149 -17.50 -8.40 24.44
CA PRO A 149 -18.74 -9.15 24.36
C PRO A 149 -19.83 -8.11 24.14
N VAL A 150 -20.58 -8.27 23.07
CA VAL A 150 -21.84 -7.54 22.92
C VAL A 150 -22.58 -7.84 24.20
N LEU A 151 -22.56 -6.87 25.15
CA LEU A 151 -23.36 -6.96 26.36
C LEU A 151 -24.77 -7.23 25.87
N GLN A 152 -25.24 -8.43 26.17
CA GLN A 152 -26.51 -8.97 25.70
C GLN A 152 -27.61 -8.18 26.36
N PHE A 153 -27.83 -6.94 25.92
CA PHE A 153 -28.99 -6.14 26.31
C PHE A 153 -30.30 -6.86 25.99
N GLY A 154 -30.26 -7.86 25.10
CA GLY A 154 -31.43 -8.70 24.81
C GLY A 154 -31.66 -9.85 25.79
N LYS A 155 -30.65 -10.35 26.51
CA LYS A 155 -30.86 -11.46 27.46
C LYS A 155 -31.40 -11.04 28.80
N GLU A 156 -31.14 -9.83 29.28
CA GLU A 156 -31.73 -9.35 30.51
C GLU A 156 -33.25 -9.08 30.36
N GLN A 157 -33.70 -8.64 29.19
CA GLN A 157 -35.14 -8.49 28.95
C GLN A 157 -35.87 -9.83 28.81
N GLN A 158 -35.22 -10.87 28.30
CA GLN A 158 -35.82 -12.22 28.24
C GLN A 158 -35.88 -12.92 29.59
N MET A 159 -35.03 -12.57 30.57
CA MET A 159 -35.11 -13.12 31.91
C MET A 159 -36.33 -12.64 32.71
N PHE A 160 -36.88 -11.46 32.38
CA PHE A 160 -38.05 -10.92 33.07
C PHE A 160 -39.38 -11.42 32.52
N PHE A 161 -39.41 -12.04 31.33
CA PHE A 161 -40.64 -12.50 30.67
C PHE A 161 -40.59 -13.97 30.27
N HIS A 162 -39.75 -14.78 30.93
CA HIS A 162 -39.79 -16.22 30.72
C HIS A 162 -41.08 -16.80 31.37
N ASP A 163 -42.11 -16.96 30.56
CA ASP A 163 -43.29 -17.73 30.92
C ASP A 163 -42.96 -19.23 30.70
N PRO A 164 -42.85 -20.02 31.79
CA PRO A 164 -42.48 -21.44 31.69
C PRO A 164 -43.57 -22.30 31.04
N SER A 165 -44.71 -21.74 30.72
CA SER A 165 -45.84 -22.42 30.05
C SER A 165 -45.97 -22.13 28.55
N ALA A 166 -45.10 -21.30 27.98
CA ALA A 166 -45.10 -21.07 26.54
C ALA A 166 -44.47 -22.29 25.81
N PRO A 167 -45.20 -22.89 24.83
CA PRO A 167 -44.64 -23.95 24.02
C PRO A 167 -43.38 -23.41 23.31
N ASP A 168 -42.32 -24.21 23.29
CA ASP A 168 -41.03 -23.89 22.63
C ASP A 168 -41.29 -23.20 21.30
N ALA A 169 -41.14 -21.88 21.26
CA ALA A 169 -41.22 -21.13 20.04
C ALA A 169 -40.11 -21.67 19.16
N GLN A 170 -40.47 -22.34 18.07
CA GLN A 170 -39.58 -22.75 17.02
C GLN A 170 -38.63 -21.59 16.76
N THR A 171 -37.37 -21.80 17.01
CA THR A 171 -36.31 -20.82 16.73
C THR A 171 -36.45 -20.45 15.26
N ASN A 172 -37.06 -19.33 14.98
CA ASN A 172 -37.14 -18.80 13.62
C ASN A 172 -35.71 -18.57 13.17
N LEU A 173 -35.35 -19.12 12.04
CA LEU A 173 -34.05 -18.88 11.41
C LEU A 173 -33.79 -17.40 11.14
N ASP A 174 -34.84 -16.57 11.19
CA ASP A 174 -34.82 -15.10 11.09
C ASP A 174 -34.29 -14.39 12.35
N ASP A 175 -34.24 -15.03 13.52
CA ASP A 175 -33.68 -14.43 14.74
C ASP A 175 -32.18 -14.32 14.73
N SER A 176 -31.51 -14.89 13.72
CA SER A 176 -30.07 -14.70 13.47
C SER A 176 -29.76 -13.48 12.60
N GLU A 177 -30.76 -12.74 12.12
CA GLU A 177 -30.54 -11.47 11.45
C GLU A 177 -30.00 -10.44 12.44
N ARG A 178 -28.70 -10.16 12.30
CA ARG A 178 -28.07 -9.06 13.02
C ARG A 178 -28.81 -7.77 12.65
N PRO A 179 -29.26 -6.98 13.65
CA PRO A 179 -29.97 -5.74 13.35
C PRO A 179 -29.15 -4.89 12.40
N LEU A 180 -29.73 -4.57 11.25
CA LEU A 180 -29.14 -3.72 10.18
C LEU A 180 -28.96 -2.24 10.62
N PHE A 181 -29.19 -1.93 11.90
CA PHE A 181 -28.89 -0.63 12.47
C PHE A 181 -27.35 -0.50 12.49
N GLY A 182 -26.84 0.39 11.64
CA GLY A 182 -25.42 0.66 11.55
C GLY A 182 -24.84 0.97 12.93
N GLN A 183 -23.93 0.14 13.41
CA GLN A 183 -23.19 0.44 14.62
C GLN A 183 -22.44 1.75 14.38
N PRO A 184 -22.51 2.73 15.30
CA PRO A 184 -21.77 3.98 15.14
C PRO A 184 -20.28 3.64 15.02
N ILE A 185 -19.65 4.10 13.94
CA ILE A 185 -18.22 3.89 13.73
C ILE A 185 -17.48 4.59 14.86
N PRO A 186 -16.65 3.91 15.66
CA PRO A 186 -15.89 4.55 16.72
C PRO A 186 -15.05 5.68 16.13
N ALA A 187 -15.01 6.82 16.80
CA ALA A 187 -14.25 7.98 16.33
C ALA A 187 -12.77 7.65 16.03
N ALA A 188 -12.19 6.74 16.82
CA ALA A 188 -10.83 6.25 16.60
C ALA A 188 -10.68 5.54 15.23
N LEU A 189 -11.62 4.66 14.87
CA LEU A 189 -11.60 3.95 13.60
C LEU A 189 -11.80 4.91 12.42
N ALA A 190 -12.65 5.92 12.57
CA ALA A 190 -12.85 6.95 11.55
C ALA A 190 -11.57 7.76 11.31
N VAL A 191 -10.86 8.17 12.37
CA VAL A 191 -9.58 8.89 12.26
C VAL A 191 -8.51 8.02 11.60
N LEU A 192 -8.41 6.72 11.96
CA LEU A 192 -7.48 5.80 11.32
C LEU A 192 -7.81 5.59 9.84
N GLY A 193 -9.09 5.49 9.47
CA GLY A 193 -9.53 5.41 8.09
C GLY A 193 -9.16 6.66 7.27
N LEU A 194 -9.33 7.84 7.85
CA LEU A 194 -8.88 9.09 7.24
C LEU A 194 -7.36 9.15 7.07
N ALA A 195 -6.60 8.71 8.08
CA ALA A 195 -5.14 8.63 8.00
C ALA A 195 -4.68 7.66 6.91
N PHE A 196 -5.32 6.49 6.79
CA PHE A 196 -5.07 5.54 5.72
C PHE A 196 -5.31 6.16 4.34
N THR A 197 -6.48 6.79 4.17
CA THR A 197 -6.86 7.45 2.92
C THR A 197 -5.86 8.56 2.56
N PHE A 198 -5.46 9.37 3.54
CA PHE A 198 -4.47 10.43 3.33
C PHE A 198 -3.12 9.88 2.84
N CYS A 199 -2.60 8.82 3.47
CA CYS A 199 -1.37 8.16 3.04
C CYS A 199 -1.50 7.57 1.63
N ALA A 200 -2.65 6.95 1.31
CA ALA A 200 -2.92 6.41 -0.01
C ALA A 200 -2.96 7.50 -1.10
N LEU A 201 -3.63 8.62 -0.84
CA LEU A 201 -3.69 9.77 -1.73
C LEU A 201 -2.32 10.42 -1.94
N LEU A 202 -1.48 10.45 -0.90
CA LEU A 202 -0.11 10.95 -0.99
C LEU A 202 0.74 10.10 -1.94
N ILE A 203 0.65 8.77 -1.85
CA ILE A 203 1.35 7.85 -2.75
C ILE A 203 0.77 7.92 -4.16
N ALA A 204 -0.56 8.02 -4.29
CA ALA A 204 -1.24 8.20 -5.56
C ALA A 204 -0.84 9.50 -6.27
N GLY A 205 -0.42 10.52 -5.50
CA GLY A 205 0.02 11.81 -6.02
C GLY A 205 -1.14 12.71 -6.38
N LEU A 206 -2.11 12.87 -5.49
CA LEU A 206 -3.18 13.85 -5.63
C LEU A 206 -2.74 15.24 -5.13
N PRO A 207 -3.10 16.34 -5.85
CA PRO A 207 -2.84 17.68 -5.35
C PRO A 207 -3.66 17.93 -4.07
N PRO A 208 -3.14 18.64 -3.06
CA PRO A 208 -1.87 19.38 -2.99
C PRO A 208 -0.71 18.61 -2.31
N LEU A 209 -0.73 17.28 -2.33
CA LEU A 209 0.19 16.44 -1.55
C LEU A 209 1.60 16.36 -2.17
N SER A 210 2.59 16.03 -1.34
CA SER A 210 4.00 15.94 -1.76
C SER A 210 4.24 14.91 -2.88
N GLY A 211 3.49 13.83 -2.92
CA GLY A 211 3.54 12.85 -4.01
C GLY A 211 3.17 13.44 -5.37
N PHE A 212 2.23 14.39 -5.41
CA PHE A 212 1.88 15.13 -6.62
C PHE A 212 3.05 15.97 -7.12
N VAL A 213 3.67 16.75 -6.23
CA VAL A 213 4.82 17.60 -6.59
C VAL A 213 5.94 16.75 -7.20
N GLY A 214 6.28 15.61 -6.60
CA GLY A 214 7.29 14.71 -7.13
C GLY A 214 6.94 14.16 -8.52
N LYS A 215 5.68 13.75 -8.74
CA LYS A 215 5.23 13.24 -10.05
C LYS A 215 5.17 14.32 -11.11
N VAL A 216 4.69 15.52 -10.77
CA VAL A 216 4.64 16.65 -11.70
C VAL A 216 6.05 17.09 -12.11
N THR A 217 6.99 17.18 -11.16
CA THR A 217 8.39 17.50 -11.51
C THR A 217 9.02 16.45 -12.41
N MET A 218 8.71 15.17 -12.22
CA MET A 218 9.15 14.12 -13.15
C MET A 218 8.50 14.27 -14.53
N MET A 219 7.19 14.57 -14.60
CA MET A 219 6.47 14.74 -15.87
C MET A 219 6.94 15.99 -16.62
N THR A 220 7.13 17.10 -15.94
CA THR A 220 7.64 18.33 -16.57
C THR A 220 9.06 18.15 -17.12
N ALA A 221 9.91 17.39 -16.44
CA ALA A 221 11.24 17.06 -16.92
C ALA A 221 11.23 16.11 -18.16
N LEU A 222 10.17 15.32 -18.35
CA LEU A 222 9.98 14.50 -19.54
C LEU A 222 9.47 15.29 -20.72
N LEU A 223 8.62 16.31 -20.48
CA LEU A 223 8.04 17.14 -21.52
C LEU A 223 9.00 18.24 -22.04
N ASN A 224 9.96 18.66 -21.22
CA ASN A 224 10.99 19.64 -21.54
C ASN A 224 12.38 19.01 -21.39
N PRO A 225 12.81 18.17 -22.36
CA PRO A 225 14.08 17.45 -22.31
C PRO A 225 15.30 18.38 -22.48
#